data_0b40d0b2a24ed4e8b651d07f792f8eae
#
_entry.id   0b40d0b2a24ed4e8b651d07f792f8eae
#
_cell.length_a   1.000
_cell.length_b   1.000
_cell.length_c   1.000
_cell.angle_alpha   90.00
_cell.angle_beta   90.00
_cell.angle_gamma   90.00
#
_symmetry.space_group_name_H-M   'P 1'
#
loop_
_entity.id
_entity.type
_entity.pdbx_description
1 polymer ?
#
loop_
_entity_poly.entity_id
_entity_poly.type
_entity_poly.pdbx_seq_one_letter_code
_entity_poly.pdbx_strand_id
1 'polypeptide(L)'
;MPPTSSRASDARSAILVASRAALRETSRTDGAMPTMRVDCDIHPGLEGTRTTLLPYLDGHWQEQVISRGIDGLDLMSYPPSMPLCCRPDWRPKDGKPGSNFELLKVQALDAFDTSHAICNVLYGAQAVFDPYMAAAFCRAINDWIATEWLARDPRLRASIVVPMQAPDLAVDEIRRLAGDHRFVAVLVLVQGEFLLGRRHFWPVYAAAQQHKLPIAIHSGSQYRMAPSSIGWPSYRLEYYIAEAQAHQAQLLSLILEGVFAKFPDLKVVMMESGISWLPAFMWRANKTWKGVRVEVPWVDRPPADIMRDHVRLTTQPFDGPPRQRDLEQLLEQIGSDRMFLFSSDYPHWQFDGDCPIPAGFPASLVARMCVDNPLETFPRLQASP
;
A
#
# COMPACT_ATOMS: atom_id res chain seq x y z
N MET A 1 41.13 -30.34 8.09
CA MET A 1 40.43 -29.18 8.65
C MET A 1 40.32 -28.11 7.57
N PRO A 2 39.14 -27.70 7.09
CA PRO A 2 39.01 -26.59 6.16
C PRO A 2 39.03 -25.28 6.93
N PRO A 3 39.49 -24.16 6.34
CA PRO A 3 39.64 -22.89 7.03
C PRO A 3 38.31 -22.17 7.24
N THR A 4 38.23 -21.45 8.34
CA THR A 4 37.08 -20.79 8.94
C THR A 4 36.42 -19.73 8.05
N SER A 5 35.08 -19.76 8.00
CA SER A 5 34.16 -18.95 7.17
C SER A 5 34.03 -17.46 7.55
N SER A 6 34.76 -16.95 8.53
CA SER A 6 34.58 -15.56 9.01
C SER A 6 35.23 -14.49 8.11
N ARG A 7 36.33 -14.81 7.39
CA ARG A 7 36.98 -13.84 6.50
C ARG A 7 36.25 -13.56 5.19
N ALA A 8 35.36 -14.47 4.75
CA ALA A 8 34.60 -14.26 3.51
C ALA A 8 33.39 -13.32 3.70
N SER A 9 32.84 -13.26 4.91
CA SER A 9 31.72 -12.37 5.26
C SER A 9 32.15 -10.92 5.36
N ASP A 10 33.33 -10.67 5.97
CA ASP A 10 33.85 -9.31 6.14
C ASP A 10 34.33 -8.70 4.81
N ALA A 11 34.90 -9.53 3.92
CA ALA A 11 35.28 -9.07 2.59
C ALA A 11 34.07 -8.72 1.71
N ARG A 12 32.96 -9.44 1.81
CA ARG A 12 31.73 -9.13 1.08
C ARG A 12 31.07 -7.85 1.60
N SER A 13 31.05 -7.61 2.91
CA SER A 13 30.57 -6.36 3.50
C SER A 13 31.41 -5.16 3.10
N ALA A 14 32.74 -5.28 3.06
CA ALA A 14 33.64 -4.22 2.63
C ALA A 14 33.51 -3.89 1.14
N ILE A 15 33.30 -4.90 0.28
CA ILE A 15 33.07 -4.72 -1.16
C ILE A 15 31.72 -4.04 -1.41
N LEU A 16 30.67 -4.38 -0.65
CA LEU A 16 29.35 -3.73 -0.73
C LEU A 16 29.42 -2.25 -0.32
N VAL A 17 30.16 -1.92 0.73
CA VAL A 17 30.36 -0.53 1.18
C VAL A 17 31.19 0.27 0.16
N ALA A 18 32.24 -0.31 -0.41
CA ALA A 18 33.07 0.34 -1.43
C ALA A 18 32.30 0.51 -2.76
N SER A 19 31.48 -0.46 -3.18
CA SER A 19 30.60 -0.33 -4.35
C SER A 19 29.54 0.75 -4.16
N ARG A 20 28.99 0.89 -2.95
CA ARG A 20 28.04 1.96 -2.60
C ARG A 20 28.68 3.36 -2.67
N ALA A 21 29.93 3.51 -2.28
CA ALA A 21 30.64 4.77 -2.39
C ALA A 21 30.93 5.13 -3.87
N ALA A 22 31.34 4.17 -4.68
CA ALA A 22 31.61 4.37 -6.11
C ALA A 22 30.31 4.65 -6.90
N LEU A 23 29.16 4.03 -6.55
CA LEU A 23 27.87 4.30 -7.16
C LEU A 23 27.30 5.67 -6.78
N ARG A 24 27.64 6.21 -5.59
CA ARG A 24 27.33 7.59 -5.22
C ARG A 24 28.08 8.62 -6.05
N GLU A 25 29.25 8.29 -6.58
CA GLU A 25 30.03 9.19 -7.44
C GLU A 25 29.60 9.15 -8.92
N THR A 26 29.15 7.99 -9.42
CA THR A 26 28.70 7.85 -10.83
C THR A 26 27.29 8.30 -11.11
N SER A 27 26.43 8.44 -10.07
CA SER A 27 25.05 8.94 -10.21
C SER A 27 24.89 10.47 -10.12
N ARG A 28 25.99 11.21 -10.11
CA ARG A 28 26.00 12.67 -9.99
C ARG A 28 25.89 13.43 -11.31
N THR A 29 25.52 12.80 -12.40
CA THR A 29 25.27 13.48 -13.66
C THR A 29 23.76 13.51 -13.94
N ASP A 30 23.24 14.74 -13.95
CA ASP A 30 21.92 15.19 -14.39
C ASP A 30 20.70 14.88 -13.49
N GLY A 31 20.47 15.83 -12.56
CA GLY A 31 19.28 15.92 -11.73
C GLY A 31 19.55 15.48 -10.28
N ALA A 32 19.82 16.45 -9.39
CA ALA A 32 19.93 16.16 -7.96
C ALA A 32 18.66 15.44 -7.48
N MET A 33 18.82 14.22 -6.94
CA MET A 33 17.71 13.49 -6.30
C MET A 33 17.12 14.35 -5.18
N PRO A 34 15.80 14.38 -5.00
CA PRO A 34 15.18 15.19 -3.97
C PRO A 34 15.74 14.81 -2.59
N THR A 35 16.08 15.82 -1.79
CA THR A 35 16.61 15.67 -0.42
C THR A 35 15.55 15.13 0.56
N MET A 36 14.28 15.16 0.19
CA MET A 36 13.16 14.59 0.91
C MET A 36 12.50 13.50 0.03
N ARG A 37 12.21 12.34 0.60
CA ARG A 37 11.54 11.25 -0.11
C ARG A 37 10.50 10.63 0.80
N VAL A 38 9.28 10.52 0.31
CA VAL A 38 8.17 9.86 1.00
C VAL A 38 7.95 8.49 0.37
N ASP A 39 8.18 7.43 1.14
CA ASP A 39 7.84 6.05 0.76
C ASP A 39 6.39 5.78 1.17
N CYS A 40 5.51 5.62 0.20
CA CYS A 40 4.08 5.53 0.46
C CYS A 40 3.60 4.11 0.78
N ASP A 41 4.51 3.10 0.73
CA ASP A 41 4.12 1.71 0.95
C ASP A 41 5.27 0.87 1.51
N ILE A 42 5.19 0.57 2.82
CA ILE A 42 6.06 -0.38 3.52
C ILE A 42 5.24 -1.26 4.46
N HIS A 43 5.68 -2.49 4.70
CA HIS A 43 4.92 -3.51 5.42
C HIS A 43 5.61 -4.01 6.69
N PRO A 44 5.39 -3.35 7.84
CA PRO A 44 5.76 -3.94 9.13
C PRO A 44 5.02 -5.25 9.38
N GLY A 45 5.77 -6.31 9.65
CA GLY A 45 5.24 -7.65 9.89
C GLY A 45 5.02 -7.93 11.37
N LEU A 46 3.94 -8.66 11.69
CA LEU A 46 3.70 -9.22 13.02
C LEU A 46 4.14 -10.67 13.09
N GLU A 47 4.72 -11.08 14.21
CA GLU A 47 5.11 -12.48 14.42
C GLU A 47 3.88 -13.39 14.58
N GLY A 48 2.86 -12.94 15.29
CA GLY A 48 1.61 -13.69 15.47
C GLY A 48 0.61 -12.95 16.35
N THR A 49 -0.62 -13.44 16.40
CA THR A 49 -1.69 -12.86 17.23
C THR A 49 -1.35 -12.98 18.72
N ARG A 50 -0.96 -14.19 19.17
CA ARG A 50 -0.60 -14.45 20.57
C ARG A 50 0.72 -13.82 20.95
N THR A 51 1.67 -13.84 20.03
CA THR A 51 3.02 -13.36 20.26
C THR A 51 3.11 -11.84 20.30
N THR A 52 2.31 -11.17 19.47
CA THR A 52 2.45 -9.72 19.24
C THR A 52 1.22 -8.94 19.67
N LEU A 53 0.01 -9.37 19.28
CA LEU A 53 -1.21 -8.57 19.48
C LEU A 53 -1.89 -8.80 20.83
N LEU A 54 -1.58 -9.87 21.56
CA LEU A 54 -2.27 -10.20 22.80
C LEU A 54 -2.30 -9.05 23.83
N PRO A 55 -1.22 -8.27 24.04
CA PRO A 55 -1.23 -7.14 24.97
C PRO A 55 -2.15 -5.98 24.58
N TYR A 56 -2.53 -5.91 23.29
CA TYR A 56 -3.37 -4.84 22.72
C TYR A 56 -4.85 -5.23 22.58
N LEU A 57 -5.19 -6.47 22.94
CA LEU A 57 -6.56 -6.97 22.95
C LEU A 57 -7.16 -6.79 24.34
N ASP A 58 -8.48 -6.54 24.42
CA ASP A 58 -9.18 -6.59 25.69
C ASP A 58 -9.38 -8.02 26.21
N GLY A 59 -9.77 -8.16 27.49
CA GLY A 59 -9.78 -9.46 28.18
C GLY A 59 -10.61 -10.54 27.50
N HIS A 60 -11.75 -10.19 26.89
CA HIS A 60 -12.61 -11.15 26.19
C HIS A 60 -11.88 -11.74 24.95
N TRP A 61 -11.25 -10.88 24.15
CA TRP A 61 -10.55 -11.30 22.94
C TRP A 61 -9.23 -12.01 23.29
N GLN A 62 -8.56 -11.63 24.38
CA GLN A 62 -7.41 -12.36 24.90
C GLN A 62 -7.79 -13.81 25.24
N GLU A 63 -8.89 -13.99 25.96
CA GLU A 63 -9.40 -15.34 26.31
C GLU A 63 -9.72 -16.17 25.06
N GLN A 64 -10.36 -15.57 24.06
CA GLN A 64 -10.65 -16.25 22.80
C GLN A 64 -9.38 -16.66 22.05
N VAL A 65 -8.41 -15.76 21.93
CA VAL A 65 -7.14 -16.00 21.25
C VAL A 65 -6.38 -17.14 21.95
N ILE A 66 -6.32 -17.14 23.29
CA ILE A 66 -5.62 -18.16 24.08
C ILE A 66 -6.35 -19.50 24.00
N SER A 67 -7.65 -19.52 24.29
CA SER A 67 -8.43 -20.77 24.38
C SER A 67 -8.57 -21.50 23.04
N ARG A 68 -8.61 -20.75 21.93
CA ARG A 68 -8.74 -21.30 20.59
C ARG A 68 -7.40 -21.47 19.86
N GLY A 69 -6.30 -21.03 20.46
CA GLY A 69 -4.97 -21.14 19.86
C GLY A 69 -4.79 -20.31 18.58
N ILE A 70 -5.46 -19.16 18.49
CA ILE A 70 -5.38 -18.30 17.29
C ILE A 70 -4.01 -17.62 17.26
N ASP A 71 -3.18 -17.95 16.28
CA ASP A 71 -1.85 -17.34 16.15
C ASP A 71 -1.47 -16.94 14.72
N GLY A 72 -2.15 -17.39 13.71
CA GLY A 72 -1.86 -17.07 12.31
C GLY A 72 -3.03 -16.42 11.60
N LEU A 73 -2.94 -15.10 11.35
CA LEU A 73 -3.87 -14.34 10.50
C LEU A 73 -3.13 -13.66 9.35
N ASP A 74 -2.02 -14.23 8.90
CA ASP A 74 -1.07 -13.55 8.03
C ASP A 74 -1.34 -13.71 6.53
N LEU A 75 -2.48 -14.26 6.16
CA LEU A 75 -2.78 -14.56 4.77
C LEU A 75 -3.85 -13.62 4.23
N MET A 76 -3.43 -12.68 3.41
CA MET A 76 -4.34 -11.81 2.63
C MET A 76 -4.18 -11.99 1.13
N SER A 77 -3.25 -12.82 0.70
CA SER A 77 -3.06 -13.21 -0.70
C SER A 77 -3.40 -14.69 -0.92
N TYR A 78 -3.84 -15.00 -2.12
CA TYR A 78 -4.27 -16.34 -2.50
C TYR A 78 -3.21 -17.03 -3.38
N PRO A 79 -3.01 -18.34 -3.36
CA PRO A 79 -3.55 -19.32 -2.41
C PRO A 79 -3.02 -19.16 -0.98
N PRO A 80 -3.80 -19.52 0.05
CA PRO A 80 -3.45 -19.25 1.45
C PRO A 80 -2.16 -19.92 1.95
N SER A 81 -1.76 -21.03 1.34
CA SER A 81 -0.56 -21.78 1.73
C SER A 81 0.74 -21.29 1.08
N MET A 82 0.68 -20.26 0.26
CA MET A 82 1.87 -19.76 -0.41
C MET A 82 2.75 -18.94 0.54
N PRO A 83 4.09 -19.10 0.43
CA PRO A 83 5.00 -18.29 1.23
C PRO A 83 4.88 -16.81 0.87
N LEU A 84 5.12 -15.94 1.86
CA LEU A 84 5.21 -14.49 1.62
C LEU A 84 6.31 -14.18 0.62
N CYS A 85 6.04 -13.28 -0.30
CA CYS A 85 7.05 -12.72 -1.19
C CYS A 85 7.93 -11.77 -0.37
N CYS A 86 9.19 -12.15 -0.19
CA CYS A 86 10.17 -11.30 0.44
C CYS A 86 11.43 -11.31 -0.42
N ARG A 87 11.98 -10.15 -0.67
CA ARG A 87 13.25 -10.01 -1.33
C ARG A 87 14.32 -10.82 -0.57
N PRO A 88 15.08 -11.69 -1.22
CA PRO A 88 15.95 -12.64 -0.52
C PRO A 88 16.99 -12.00 0.39
N ASP A 89 17.54 -10.85 0.01
CA ASP A 89 18.53 -10.07 0.76
C ASP A 89 17.92 -9.25 1.92
N TRP A 90 16.60 -9.13 1.96
CA TRP A 90 15.85 -8.45 3.04
C TRP A 90 15.26 -9.41 4.06
N ARG A 91 15.34 -10.71 3.78
CA ARG A 91 14.82 -11.72 4.69
C ARG A 91 15.61 -11.74 6.00
N PRO A 92 14.98 -11.61 7.17
CA PRO A 92 15.66 -11.74 8.45
C PRO A 92 16.16 -13.17 8.64
N LYS A 93 17.18 -13.34 9.48
CA LYS A 93 17.66 -14.68 9.88
C LYS A 93 16.63 -15.43 10.70
N ASP A 94 15.95 -14.69 11.59
CA ASP A 94 14.92 -15.18 12.50
C ASP A 94 13.70 -14.26 12.40
N GLY A 95 12.50 -14.82 12.55
CA GLY A 95 11.24 -14.07 12.45
C GLY A 95 10.70 -13.94 11.03
N LYS A 96 9.58 -13.25 10.91
CA LYS A 96 8.89 -13.00 9.64
C LYS A 96 9.50 -11.82 8.89
N PRO A 97 9.41 -11.81 7.54
CA PRO A 97 9.76 -10.64 6.76
C PRO A 97 9.03 -9.39 7.26
N GLY A 98 9.75 -8.28 7.37
CA GLY A 98 9.20 -7.01 7.86
C GLY A 98 9.00 -6.91 9.38
N SER A 99 9.21 -7.98 10.16
CA SER A 99 9.00 -7.93 11.62
C SER A 99 10.14 -7.26 12.41
N ASN A 100 11.29 -7.09 11.80
CA ASN A 100 12.46 -6.50 12.47
C ASN A 100 12.63 -5.02 12.14
N PHE A 101 12.37 -4.18 13.13
CA PHE A 101 12.45 -2.72 13.00
C PHE A 101 13.86 -2.23 12.57
N GLU A 102 14.93 -2.78 13.15
CA GLU A 102 16.30 -2.33 12.82
C GLU A 102 16.69 -2.70 11.39
N LEU A 103 16.21 -3.85 10.87
CA LEU A 103 16.38 -4.19 9.47
C LEU A 103 15.60 -3.26 8.56
N LEU A 104 14.34 -2.97 8.85
CA LEU A 104 13.52 -2.01 8.09
C LEU A 104 14.22 -0.65 8.03
N LYS A 105 14.69 -0.17 9.19
CA LYS A 105 15.39 1.12 9.26
C LYS A 105 16.59 1.16 8.31
N VAL A 106 17.46 0.14 8.36
CA VAL A 106 18.67 0.10 7.53
C VAL A 106 18.37 -0.16 6.06
N GLN A 107 17.43 -1.10 5.78
CA GLN A 107 17.18 -1.60 4.42
C GLN A 107 16.21 -0.74 3.60
N ALA A 108 15.32 0.01 4.27
CA ALA A 108 14.35 0.88 3.60
C ALA A 108 14.57 2.35 3.94
N LEU A 109 14.50 2.74 5.23
CA LEU A 109 14.54 4.17 5.57
C LEU A 109 15.88 4.82 5.25
N ASP A 110 16.99 4.20 5.68
CA ASP A 110 18.33 4.75 5.50
C ASP A 110 18.87 4.47 4.09
N ALA A 111 18.58 3.30 3.52
CA ALA A 111 19.05 2.93 2.18
C ALA A 111 18.46 3.81 1.08
N PHE A 112 17.23 4.31 1.25
CA PHE A 112 16.53 5.10 0.26
C PHE A 112 16.45 6.60 0.61
N ASP A 113 17.18 7.06 1.61
CA ASP A 113 17.12 8.45 2.13
C ASP A 113 15.67 8.89 2.39
N THR A 114 14.89 8.01 3.03
CA THR A 114 13.46 8.21 3.27
C THR A 114 13.23 9.20 4.40
N SER A 115 12.50 10.27 4.13
CA SER A 115 12.10 11.27 5.13
C SER A 115 10.81 10.89 5.85
N HIS A 116 9.88 10.25 5.14
CA HIS A 116 8.67 9.66 5.71
C HIS A 116 8.37 8.32 5.02
N ALA A 117 7.92 7.34 5.79
CA ALA A 117 7.45 6.06 5.26
C ALA A 117 6.10 5.70 5.86
N ILE A 118 5.16 5.27 5.01
CA ILE A 118 3.79 4.93 5.42
C ILE A 118 3.70 3.41 5.61
N CYS A 119 3.52 3.01 6.87
CA CYS A 119 3.34 1.62 7.27
C CYS A 119 1.92 1.14 6.94
N ASN A 120 1.80 0.15 6.07
CA ASN A 120 0.58 -0.54 5.72
C ASN A 120 0.64 -1.96 6.27
N VAL A 121 -0.04 -2.21 7.39
CA VAL A 121 0.04 -3.51 8.09
C VAL A 121 -0.95 -4.49 7.47
N LEU A 122 -0.43 -5.55 6.86
CA LEU A 122 -1.17 -6.58 6.17
C LEU A 122 -1.21 -7.89 7.00
N TYR A 123 -2.09 -7.96 7.99
CA TYR A 123 -2.13 -9.10 8.93
C TYR A 123 -3.45 -9.87 8.94
N GLY A 124 -4.23 -9.88 7.91
CA GLY A 124 -5.44 -10.71 7.84
C GLY A 124 -6.59 -10.37 8.80
N ALA A 125 -6.45 -9.38 9.66
CA ALA A 125 -7.52 -8.93 10.55
C ALA A 125 -8.79 -8.53 9.78
N GLN A 126 -8.61 -7.90 8.63
CA GLN A 126 -9.68 -7.51 7.72
C GLN A 126 -10.36 -8.70 7.04
N ALA A 127 -9.74 -9.89 7.04
CA ALA A 127 -10.30 -11.14 6.50
C ALA A 127 -11.07 -11.97 7.53
N VAL A 128 -11.06 -11.61 8.82
CA VAL A 128 -11.81 -12.29 9.88
C VAL A 128 -13.31 -12.15 9.62
N PHE A 129 -14.06 -13.27 9.73
CA PHE A 129 -15.50 -13.30 9.42
C PHE A 129 -16.35 -12.60 10.47
N ASP A 130 -16.03 -12.78 11.76
CA ASP A 130 -16.71 -12.09 12.85
C ASP A 130 -16.36 -10.59 12.83
N PRO A 131 -17.33 -9.69 12.62
CA PRO A 131 -17.06 -8.26 12.48
C PRO A 131 -16.52 -7.62 13.77
N TYR A 132 -16.95 -8.10 14.93
CA TYR A 132 -16.45 -7.57 16.21
C TYR A 132 -15.04 -8.06 16.51
N MET A 133 -14.73 -9.31 16.19
CA MET A 133 -13.37 -9.83 16.28
C MET A 133 -12.43 -9.13 15.29
N ALA A 134 -12.89 -8.89 14.06
CA ALA A 134 -12.15 -8.13 13.06
C ALA A 134 -11.86 -6.72 13.55
N ALA A 135 -12.85 -6.03 14.13
CA ALA A 135 -12.68 -4.69 14.69
C ALA A 135 -11.68 -4.68 15.86
N ALA A 136 -11.75 -5.66 16.76
CA ALA A 136 -10.81 -5.79 17.87
C ALA A 136 -9.37 -6.02 17.38
N PHE A 137 -9.19 -6.84 16.37
CA PHE A 137 -7.86 -7.08 15.79
C PHE A 137 -7.34 -5.89 14.99
N CYS A 138 -8.19 -5.21 14.22
CA CYS A 138 -7.80 -3.96 13.55
C CYS A 138 -7.34 -2.91 14.57
N ARG A 139 -8.09 -2.74 15.66
CA ARG A 139 -7.71 -1.84 16.76
C ARG A 139 -6.39 -2.23 17.39
N ALA A 140 -6.20 -3.51 17.72
CA ALA A 140 -4.96 -4.02 18.30
C ALA A 140 -3.74 -3.79 17.37
N ILE A 141 -3.91 -3.96 16.07
CA ILE A 141 -2.87 -3.65 15.06
C ILE A 141 -2.54 -2.16 15.06
N ASN A 142 -3.55 -1.29 15.09
CA ASN A 142 -3.34 0.15 15.10
C ASN A 142 -2.64 0.61 16.39
N ASP A 143 -2.98 0.05 17.54
CA ASP A 143 -2.34 0.36 18.82
C ASP A 143 -0.90 -0.20 18.87
N TRP A 144 -0.68 -1.40 18.34
CA TRP A 144 0.65 -2.00 18.20
C TRP A 144 1.57 -1.16 17.30
N ILE A 145 1.12 -0.79 16.10
CA ILE A 145 1.98 -0.02 15.19
C ILE A 145 2.31 1.35 15.78
N ALA A 146 1.36 2.00 16.45
CA ALA A 146 1.56 3.28 17.11
C ALA A 146 2.61 3.22 18.22
N THR A 147 2.62 2.13 18.98
CA THR A 147 3.48 1.94 20.16
C THR A 147 4.85 1.39 19.79
N GLU A 148 4.88 0.34 18.95
CA GLU A 148 6.11 -0.41 18.70
C GLU A 148 6.93 0.11 17.51
N TRP A 149 6.31 0.91 16.62
CA TRP A 149 6.97 1.41 15.42
C TRP A 149 6.99 2.93 15.33
N LEU A 150 5.81 3.57 15.34
CA LEU A 150 5.72 5.03 15.14
C LEU A 150 6.35 5.83 16.30
N ALA A 151 6.45 5.24 17.48
CA ALA A 151 7.13 5.85 18.64
C ALA A 151 8.67 5.75 18.57
N ARG A 152 9.21 4.84 17.71
CA ARG A 152 10.66 4.58 17.63
C ARG A 152 11.40 5.41 16.59
N ASP A 153 10.72 5.79 15.51
CA ASP A 153 11.33 6.61 14.45
C ASP A 153 10.34 7.67 13.96
N PRO A 154 10.66 8.97 14.05
CA PRO A 154 9.77 10.07 13.68
C PRO A 154 9.47 10.13 12.17
N ARG A 155 10.19 9.39 11.35
CA ARG A 155 9.92 9.26 9.91
C ARG A 155 8.71 8.38 9.61
N LEU A 156 8.31 7.50 10.54
CA LEU A 156 7.22 6.55 10.31
C LEU A 156 5.85 7.21 10.45
N ARG A 157 4.98 6.83 9.55
CA ARG A 157 3.54 7.10 9.54
C ARG A 157 2.82 5.77 9.32
N ALA A 158 1.51 5.73 9.52
CA ALA A 158 0.74 4.52 9.26
C ALA A 158 -0.60 4.81 8.60
N SER A 159 -1.14 3.81 7.92
CA SER A 159 -2.54 3.76 7.56
C SER A 159 -3.35 3.10 8.67
N ILE A 160 -4.56 3.60 8.93
CA ILE A 160 -5.51 3.01 9.87
C ILE A 160 -6.08 1.74 9.27
N VAL A 161 -5.84 0.60 9.87
CA VAL A 161 -6.45 -0.68 9.48
C VAL A 161 -7.89 -0.71 10.01
N VAL A 162 -8.88 -0.97 9.13
CA VAL A 162 -10.30 -0.93 9.49
C VAL A 162 -11.06 -2.16 9.01
N PRO A 163 -12.11 -2.61 9.74
CA PRO A 163 -12.94 -3.75 9.34
C PRO A 163 -14.00 -3.32 8.32
N MET A 164 -13.70 -3.37 7.02
CA MET A 164 -14.63 -2.91 5.97
C MET A 164 -15.93 -3.73 5.86
N GLN A 165 -15.98 -4.95 6.41
CA GLN A 165 -17.22 -5.74 6.53
C GLN A 165 -18.23 -5.12 7.53
N ALA A 166 -17.79 -4.16 8.37
CA ALA A 166 -18.61 -3.42 9.34
C ALA A 166 -18.25 -1.92 9.29
N PRO A 167 -18.81 -1.17 8.33
CA PRO A 167 -18.45 0.24 8.11
C PRO A 167 -18.70 1.16 9.30
N ASP A 168 -19.65 0.86 10.15
CA ASP A 168 -19.90 1.56 11.42
C ASP A 168 -18.71 1.42 12.38
N LEU A 169 -18.20 0.20 12.60
CA LEU A 169 -17.02 -0.06 13.41
C LEU A 169 -15.75 0.52 12.75
N ALA A 170 -15.68 0.54 11.43
CA ALA A 170 -14.61 1.21 10.71
C ALA A 170 -14.60 2.74 10.95
N VAL A 171 -15.77 3.37 10.95
CA VAL A 171 -15.94 4.81 11.26
C VAL A 171 -15.51 5.10 12.69
N ASP A 172 -15.88 4.25 13.65
CA ASP A 172 -15.49 4.42 15.05
C ASP A 172 -13.98 4.37 15.24
N GLU A 173 -13.30 3.47 14.53
CA GLU A 173 -11.84 3.36 14.58
C GLU A 173 -11.14 4.57 13.91
N ILE A 174 -11.65 5.05 12.77
CA ILE A 174 -11.15 6.28 12.13
C ILE A 174 -11.27 7.47 13.09
N ARG A 175 -12.41 7.63 13.76
CA ARG A 175 -12.64 8.71 14.73
C ARG A 175 -11.74 8.60 15.95
N ARG A 176 -11.54 7.38 16.45
CA ARG A 176 -10.66 7.12 17.59
C ARG A 176 -9.24 7.60 17.34
N LEU A 177 -8.73 7.38 16.13
CA LEU A 177 -7.36 7.73 15.72
C LEU A 177 -7.24 9.09 15.04
N ALA A 178 -8.35 9.81 14.88
CA ALA A 178 -8.37 11.10 14.18
C ALA A 178 -7.45 12.16 14.79
N GLY A 179 -7.22 12.10 16.10
CA GLY A 179 -6.33 13.02 16.84
C GLY A 179 -4.83 12.69 16.72
N ASP A 180 -4.47 11.47 16.27
CA ASP A 180 -3.06 11.09 16.08
C ASP A 180 -2.65 11.35 14.63
N HIS A 181 -1.90 12.43 14.40
CA HIS A 181 -1.46 12.84 13.08
C HIS A 181 -0.43 11.89 12.43
N ARG A 182 0.09 10.91 13.17
CA ARG A 182 0.96 9.87 12.61
C ARG A 182 0.19 8.89 11.72
N PHE A 183 -1.14 8.81 11.89
CA PHE A 183 -2.01 8.10 10.96
C PHE A 183 -2.44 9.01 9.81
N VAL A 184 -2.08 8.62 8.58
CA VAL A 184 -2.17 9.49 7.39
C VAL A 184 -3.13 8.99 6.32
N ALA A 185 -3.63 7.76 6.42
CA ALA A 185 -4.58 7.15 5.49
C ALA A 185 -5.49 6.15 6.18
N VAL A 186 -6.50 5.64 5.48
CA VAL A 186 -7.34 4.50 5.88
C VAL A 186 -7.04 3.33 4.94
N LEU A 187 -6.61 2.18 5.47
CA LEU A 187 -6.22 0.99 4.71
C LEU A 187 -7.40 0.04 4.54
N VAL A 188 -7.73 -0.28 3.28
CA VAL A 188 -8.74 -1.26 2.90
C VAL A 188 -8.18 -2.22 1.86
N LEU A 189 -8.73 -3.43 1.79
CA LEU A 189 -8.33 -4.42 0.78
C LEU A 189 -9.14 -4.28 -0.49
N VAL A 190 -8.50 -4.52 -1.64
CA VAL A 190 -9.14 -4.41 -2.95
C VAL A 190 -10.22 -5.46 -3.17
N GLN A 191 -10.10 -6.64 -2.54
CA GLN A 191 -11.06 -7.74 -2.68
C GLN A 191 -11.83 -7.96 -1.37
N GLY A 192 -12.96 -7.30 -1.24
CA GLY A 192 -13.92 -7.44 -0.13
C GLY A 192 -15.21 -8.15 -0.54
N GLU A 193 -16.25 -7.98 0.28
CA GLU A 193 -17.60 -8.56 0.00
C GLU A 193 -18.35 -7.80 -1.09
N PHE A 194 -18.12 -6.51 -1.21
CA PHE A 194 -18.84 -5.61 -2.11
C PHE A 194 -17.90 -4.68 -2.84
N LEU A 195 -18.39 -4.14 -3.94
CA LEU A 195 -17.71 -3.04 -4.63
C LEU A 195 -17.71 -1.78 -3.76
N LEU A 196 -16.54 -1.16 -3.62
CA LEU A 196 -16.29 -0.06 -2.69
C LEU A 196 -17.06 1.23 -3.01
N GLY A 197 -17.58 1.41 -4.23
CA GLY A 197 -18.42 2.54 -4.57
C GLY A 197 -19.78 2.56 -3.87
N ARG A 198 -20.26 1.39 -3.43
CA ARG A 198 -21.63 1.26 -2.86
C ARG A 198 -21.85 2.15 -1.65
N ARG A 199 -23.05 2.66 -1.50
CA ARG A 199 -23.46 3.57 -0.41
C ARG A 199 -23.23 3.02 0.99
N HIS A 200 -23.15 1.69 1.13
CA HIS A 200 -22.78 1.00 2.34
C HIS A 200 -21.46 1.51 2.94
N PHE A 201 -20.50 1.89 2.08
CA PHE A 201 -19.17 2.39 2.51
C PHE A 201 -19.08 3.93 2.64
N TRP A 202 -20.13 4.67 2.23
CA TRP A 202 -20.10 6.13 2.26
C TRP A 202 -19.85 6.73 3.65
N PRO A 203 -20.32 6.15 4.77
CA PRO A 203 -19.96 6.64 6.11
C PRO A 203 -18.44 6.63 6.36
N VAL A 204 -17.72 5.64 5.83
CA VAL A 204 -16.26 5.56 5.93
C VAL A 204 -15.60 6.70 5.15
N TYR A 205 -16.09 6.99 3.93
CA TYR A 205 -15.57 8.09 3.10
C TYR A 205 -15.87 9.47 3.71
N ALA A 206 -17.03 9.62 4.32
CA ALA A 206 -17.36 10.83 5.05
C ALA A 206 -16.42 11.08 6.22
N ALA A 207 -16.14 10.05 7.03
CA ALA A 207 -15.20 10.14 8.14
C ALA A 207 -13.77 10.38 7.65
N ALA A 208 -13.34 9.68 6.62
CA ALA A 208 -12.01 9.85 6.03
C ALA A 208 -11.80 11.27 5.50
N GLN A 209 -12.72 11.81 4.71
CA GLN A 209 -12.65 13.18 4.19
C GLN A 209 -12.67 14.20 5.33
N GLN A 210 -13.56 14.05 6.32
CA GLN A 210 -13.63 14.93 7.48
C GLN A 210 -12.29 15.05 8.20
N HIS A 211 -11.54 13.97 8.28
CA HIS A 211 -10.25 13.90 8.95
C HIS A 211 -9.05 14.01 8.00
N LYS A 212 -9.27 14.39 6.73
CA LYS A 212 -8.22 14.57 5.70
C LYS A 212 -7.36 13.31 5.51
N LEU A 213 -8.00 12.16 5.49
CA LEU A 213 -7.40 10.85 5.28
C LEU A 213 -7.79 10.33 3.90
N PRO A 214 -6.86 10.09 2.98
CA PRO A 214 -7.14 9.34 1.76
C PRO A 214 -7.48 7.88 2.09
N ILE A 215 -8.18 7.22 1.17
CA ILE A 215 -8.43 5.77 1.23
C ILE A 215 -7.31 5.06 0.45
N ALA A 216 -6.53 4.24 1.13
CA ALA A 216 -5.54 3.36 0.57
C ALA A 216 -6.18 2.01 0.27
N ILE A 217 -6.35 1.68 -1.02
CA ILE A 217 -6.89 0.41 -1.49
C ILE A 217 -5.71 -0.47 -1.88
N HIS A 218 -5.40 -1.44 -1.04
CA HIS A 218 -4.24 -2.30 -1.17
C HIS A 218 -4.61 -3.65 -1.78
N SER A 219 -3.71 -4.21 -2.56
CA SER A 219 -3.76 -5.61 -3.00
C SER A 219 -3.99 -6.54 -1.82
N GLY A 220 -4.89 -7.49 -1.99
CA GLY A 220 -5.25 -8.45 -0.94
C GLY A 220 -6.73 -8.76 -0.88
N SER A 221 -7.06 -9.87 -0.23
CA SER A 221 -8.40 -10.45 -0.22
C SER A 221 -8.93 -10.70 1.18
N GLN A 222 -10.21 -10.44 1.36
CA GLN A 222 -10.97 -10.91 2.53
C GLN A 222 -11.50 -12.34 2.35
N TYR A 223 -11.19 -13.00 1.24
CA TYR A 223 -11.65 -14.37 0.89
C TYR A 223 -13.18 -14.55 0.93
N ARG A 224 -13.95 -13.52 0.65
CA ARG A 224 -15.42 -13.58 0.56
C ARG A 224 -15.89 -14.02 -0.82
N MET A 225 -15.10 -13.72 -1.84
CA MET A 225 -15.37 -14.01 -3.25
C MET A 225 -14.09 -14.53 -3.90
N ALA A 226 -14.23 -15.22 -5.04
CA ALA A 226 -13.08 -15.64 -5.81
C ALA A 226 -12.26 -14.41 -6.27
N PRO A 227 -10.92 -14.51 -6.29
CA PRO A 227 -10.05 -13.39 -6.70
C PRO A 227 -10.26 -12.93 -8.14
N SER A 228 -10.75 -13.79 -9.00
CA SER A 228 -11.17 -13.42 -10.35
C SER A 228 -12.67 -13.57 -10.55
N SER A 229 -13.23 -12.88 -11.54
CA SER A 229 -14.67 -12.95 -11.85
C SER A 229 -15.14 -14.32 -12.32
N ILE A 230 -14.22 -15.24 -12.60
CA ILE A 230 -14.51 -16.56 -13.16
C ILE A 230 -14.05 -17.74 -12.28
N GLY A 231 -13.43 -17.47 -11.14
CA GLY A 231 -13.06 -18.54 -10.21
C GLY A 231 -11.78 -18.29 -9.41
N TRP A 232 -11.37 -19.36 -8.73
CA TRP A 232 -10.20 -19.37 -7.85
C TRP A 232 -8.94 -19.74 -8.65
N PRO A 233 -7.87 -18.95 -8.62
CA PRO A 233 -6.61 -19.29 -9.28
C PRO A 233 -5.91 -20.45 -8.55
N SER A 234 -5.08 -21.20 -9.28
CA SER A 234 -4.25 -22.27 -8.73
C SER A 234 -2.91 -21.79 -8.23
N TYR A 235 -2.40 -20.70 -8.81
CA TYR A 235 -1.06 -20.22 -8.54
C TYR A 235 -1.09 -18.76 -8.06
N ARG A 236 -0.13 -18.41 -7.20
CA ARG A 236 0.04 -17.02 -6.76
C ARG A 236 0.29 -16.07 -7.94
N LEU A 237 1.01 -16.52 -8.96
CA LEU A 237 1.24 -15.74 -10.17
C LEU A 237 -0.05 -15.35 -10.90
N GLU A 238 -1.02 -16.27 -11.00
CA GLU A 238 -2.35 -15.98 -11.56
C GLU A 238 -3.08 -14.94 -10.72
N TYR A 239 -3.03 -15.09 -9.40
CA TYR A 239 -3.63 -14.15 -8.46
C TYR A 239 -3.04 -12.75 -8.63
N TYR A 240 -1.71 -12.62 -8.60
CA TYR A 240 -1.04 -11.33 -8.76
C TYR A 240 -1.38 -10.62 -10.08
N ILE A 241 -1.36 -11.35 -11.19
CA ILE A 241 -1.71 -10.76 -12.50
C ILE A 241 -3.19 -10.35 -12.53
N ALA A 242 -4.08 -11.14 -11.93
CA ALA A 242 -5.51 -10.87 -11.91
C ALA A 242 -5.91 -9.71 -10.98
N GLU A 243 -5.09 -9.34 -10.00
CA GLU A 243 -5.41 -8.28 -9.03
C GLU A 243 -5.63 -6.91 -9.67
N ALA A 244 -4.95 -6.62 -10.78
CA ALA A 244 -5.21 -5.42 -11.57
C ALA A 244 -6.68 -5.30 -12.00
N GLN A 245 -7.38 -6.42 -12.25
CA GLN A 245 -8.80 -6.42 -12.58
C GLN A 245 -9.67 -6.03 -11.38
N ALA A 246 -9.29 -6.44 -10.18
CA ALA A 246 -9.98 -6.03 -8.95
C ALA A 246 -9.85 -4.51 -8.72
N HIS A 247 -8.66 -3.96 -8.90
CA HIS A 247 -8.44 -2.51 -8.83
C HIS A 247 -9.28 -1.74 -9.85
N GLN A 248 -9.35 -2.22 -11.10
CA GLN A 248 -10.20 -1.63 -12.14
C GLN A 248 -11.67 -1.66 -11.76
N ALA A 249 -12.17 -2.79 -11.24
CA ALA A 249 -13.56 -2.94 -10.83
C ALA A 249 -13.93 -2.00 -9.68
N GLN A 250 -13.05 -1.89 -8.66
CA GLN A 250 -13.25 -0.98 -7.54
C GLN A 250 -13.23 0.48 -7.97
N LEU A 251 -12.27 0.87 -8.80
CA LEU A 251 -12.18 2.24 -9.32
C LEU A 251 -13.42 2.62 -10.13
N LEU A 252 -13.86 1.73 -11.00
CA LEU A 252 -15.07 1.96 -11.79
C LEU A 252 -16.29 2.14 -10.88
N SER A 253 -16.43 1.29 -9.86
CA SER A 253 -17.51 1.40 -8.89
C SER A 253 -17.48 2.73 -8.13
N LEU A 254 -16.33 3.18 -7.63
CA LEU A 254 -16.19 4.47 -6.95
C LEU A 254 -16.65 5.64 -7.83
N ILE A 255 -16.29 5.62 -9.11
CA ILE A 255 -16.68 6.67 -10.06
C ILE A 255 -18.19 6.60 -10.36
N LEU A 256 -18.70 5.43 -10.76
CA LEU A 256 -20.07 5.31 -11.26
C LEU A 256 -21.12 5.40 -10.16
N GLU A 257 -20.82 4.99 -8.93
CA GLU A 257 -21.70 5.23 -7.77
C GLU A 257 -21.67 6.69 -7.28
N GLY A 258 -20.78 7.53 -7.82
CA GLY A 258 -20.72 8.96 -7.51
C GLY A 258 -19.99 9.31 -6.23
N VAL A 259 -19.05 8.46 -5.77
CA VAL A 259 -18.29 8.71 -4.53
C VAL A 259 -17.54 10.04 -4.62
N PHE A 260 -16.86 10.32 -5.73
CA PHE A 260 -16.10 11.55 -5.90
C PHE A 260 -16.97 12.80 -6.10
N ALA A 261 -18.20 12.65 -6.61
CA ALA A 261 -19.17 13.73 -6.63
C ALA A 261 -19.70 14.08 -5.23
N LYS A 262 -19.87 13.05 -4.38
CA LYS A 262 -20.33 13.20 -3.00
C LYS A 262 -19.23 13.67 -2.05
N PHE A 263 -17.99 13.23 -2.28
CA PHE A 263 -16.82 13.50 -1.45
C PHE A 263 -15.69 14.10 -2.31
N PRO A 264 -15.80 15.40 -2.67
CA PRO A 264 -14.93 16.03 -3.69
C PRO A 264 -13.48 16.19 -3.25
N ASP A 265 -13.19 16.18 -1.96
CA ASP A 265 -11.83 16.29 -1.44
C ASP A 265 -11.16 14.92 -1.24
N LEU A 266 -11.93 13.82 -1.36
CA LEU A 266 -11.43 12.48 -1.13
C LEU A 266 -10.41 12.10 -2.19
N LYS A 267 -9.24 11.60 -1.75
CA LYS A 267 -8.25 10.92 -2.60
C LYS A 267 -8.29 9.42 -2.33
N VAL A 268 -8.03 8.66 -3.38
CA VAL A 268 -7.91 7.20 -3.33
C VAL A 268 -6.54 6.82 -3.85
N VAL A 269 -5.83 5.99 -3.11
CA VAL A 269 -4.52 5.47 -3.48
C VAL A 269 -4.68 3.99 -3.82
N MET A 270 -4.37 3.62 -5.07
CA MET A 270 -4.32 2.23 -5.52
C MET A 270 -2.91 1.71 -5.23
N MET A 271 -2.78 0.84 -4.23
CA MET A 271 -1.50 0.28 -3.80
C MET A 271 -1.27 -1.09 -4.42
N GLU A 272 -0.07 -1.34 -4.90
CA GLU A 272 0.32 -2.54 -5.66
C GLU A 272 -0.55 -2.84 -6.90
N SER A 273 -1.16 -1.82 -7.48
CA SER A 273 -2.11 -2.02 -8.59
C SER A 273 -1.45 -2.21 -9.96
N GLY A 274 -0.16 -1.87 -10.08
CA GLY A 274 0.47 -1.63 -11.37
C GLY A 274 -0.06 -0.37 -12.06
N ILE A 275 0.52 -0.04 -13.21
CA ILE A 275 0.17 1.15 -14.01
C ILE A 275 -0.19 0.83 -15.46
N SER A 276 0.17 -0.36 -15.96
CA SER A 276 0.05 -0.73 -17.39
C SER A 276 -1.38 -0.75 -17.89
N TRP A 277 -2.34 -1.07 -17.05
CA TRP A 277 -3.76 -1.16 -17.35
C TRP A 277 -4.45 0.20 -17.50
N LEU A 278 -3.88 1.27 -16.94
CA LEU A 278 -4.58 2.53 -16.70
C LEU A 278 -5.00 3.27 -18.01
N PRO A 279 -4.15 3.44 -19.04
CA PRO A 279 -4.56 4.13 -20.26
C PRO A 279 -5.73 3.44 -20.97
N ALA A 280 -5.63 2.13 -21.16
CA ALA A 280 -6.69 1.34 -21.82
C ALA A 280 -8.00 1.38 -21.04
N PHE A 281 -7.93 1.37 -19.72
CA PHE A 281 -9.08 1.50 -18.83
C PHE A 281 -9.72 2.90 -18.95
N MET A 282 -8.92 3.98 -18.94
CA MET A 282 -9.37 5.35 -19.16
C MET A 282 -10.13 5.50 -20.48
N TRP A 283 -9.58 4.96 -21.57
CA TRP A 283 -10.23 5.03 -22.89
C TRP A 283 -11.56 4.28 -22.90
N ARG A 284 -11.57 3.05 -22.37
CA ARG A 284 -12.77 2.23 -22.29
C ARG A 284 -13.85 2.89 -21.43
N ALA A 285 -13.49 3.41 -20.25
CA ALA A 285 -14.40 4.11 -19.35
C ALA A 285 -15.01 5.35 -20.03
N ASN A 286 -14.20 6.22 -20.65
CA ASN A 286 -14.66 7.41 -21.34
C ASN A 286 -15.57 7.07 -22.54
N LYS A 287 -15.20 6.06 -23.33
CA LYS A 287 -15.97 5.62 -24.49
C LYS A 287 -17.34 5.12 -24.10
N THR A 288 -17.40 4.26 -23.07
CA THR A 288 -18.67 3.68 -22.61
C THR A 288 -19.52 4.73 -21.95
N TRP A 289 -18.95 5.54 -21.05
CA TRP A 289 -19.66 6.64 -20.38
C TRP A 289 -20.28 7.61 -21.38
N LYS A 290 -19.56 8.03 -22.42
CA LYS A 290 -20.09 8.91 -23.46
C LYS A 290 -21.36 8.35 -24.13
N GLY A 291 -21.45 7.03 -24.28
CA GLY A 291 -22.60 6.36 -24.92
C GLY A 291 -23.81 6.21 -23.99
N VAL A 292 -23.58 5.96 -22.71
CA VAL A 292 -24.65 5.56 -21.76
C VAL A 292 -24.72 6.39 -20.48
N ARG A 293 -24.13 7.58 -20.45
CA ARG A 293 -24.05 8.44 -19.27
C ARG A 293 -25.39 8.81 -18.62
N VAL A 294 -26.47 8.64 -19.35
CA VAL A 294 -27.82 8.88 -18.82
C VAL A 294 -28.17 7.95 -17.64
N GLU A 295 -27.49 6.81 -17.56
CA GLU A 295 -27.63 5.84 -16.47
C GLU A 295 -27.02 6.34 -15.15
N VAL A 296 -26.01 7.21 -15.24
CA VAL A 296 -25.25 7.76 -14.09
C VAL A 296 -25.14 9.30 -14.18
N PRO A 297 -26.26 10.03 -14.12
CA PRO A 297 -26.30 11.48 -14.40
C PRO A 297 -25.48 12.33 -13.40
N TRP A 298 -25.10 11.77 -12.25
CA TRP A 298 -24.22 12.41 -11.26
C TRP A 298 -22.75 12.34 -11.64
N VAL A 299 -22.36 11.56 -12.67
CA VAL A 299 -21.01 11.56 -13.24
C VAL A 299 -21.01 12.60 -14.36
N ASP A 300 -20.67 13.84 -14.03
CA ASP A 300 -20.85 15.03 -14.86
C ASP A 300 -19.75 15.27 -15.91
N ARG A 301 -18.64 14.54 -15.80
CA ARG A 301 -17.44 14.68 -16.65
C ARG A 301 -16.81 13.32 -16.97
N PRO A 302 -15.92 13.25 -17.98
CA PRO A 302 -15.30 12.00 -18.36
C PRO A 302 -14.63 11.28 -17.18
N PRO A 303 -14.83 9.95 -17.02
CA PRO A 303 -14.21 9.16 -15.95
C PRO A 303 -12.69 9.33 -15.83
N ALA A 304 -11.97 9.46 -16.96
CA ALA A 304 -10.53 9.69 -16.94
C ALA A 304 -10.12 11.00 -16.25
N ASP A 305 -10.95 12.05 -16.33
CA ASP A 305 -10.66 13.32 -15.66
C ASP A 305 -10.88 13.19 -14.15
N ILE A 306 -11.92 12.45 -13.75
CA ILE A 306 -12.15 12.11 -12.34
C ILE A 306 -10.97 11.28 -11.79
N MET A 307 -10.45 10.31 -12.57
CA MET A 307 -9.28 9.52 -12.19
C MET A 307 -8.05 10.40 -11.96
N ARG A 308 -7.75 11.33 -12.87
CA ARG A 308 -6.59 12.25 -12.73
C ARG A 308 -6.68 13.10 -11.48
N ASP A 309 -7.86 13.56 -11.12
CA ASP A 309 -8.06 14.42 -9.95
C ASP A 309 -7.99 13.65 -8.64
N HIS A 310 -8.61 12.46 -8.56
CA HIS A 310 -8.87 11.77 -7.29
C HIS A 310 -7.98 10.56 -7.02
N VAL A 311 -7.37 9.96 -8.07
CA VAL A 311 -6.67 8.68 -7.94
C VAL A 311 -5.17 8.86 -7.96
N ARG A 312 -4.49 8.11 -7.10
CA ARG A 312 -3.04 7.95 -7.04
C ARG A 312 -2.69 6.47 -7.11
N LEU A 313 -1.50 6.16 -7.59
CA LEU A 313 -0.99 4.80 -7.71
C LEU A 313 0.42 4.73 -7.12
N THR A 314 0.69 3.73 -6.30
CA THR A 314 2.07 3.43 -5.88
C THR A 314 2.86 2.83 -7.03
N THR A 315 4.17 3.07 -7.08
CA THR A 315 5.01 2.68 -8.22
C THR A 315 5.52 1.24 -8.14
N GLN A 316 5.48 0.60 -6.99
CA GLN A 316 5.82 -0.81 -6.86
C GLN A 316 4.57 -1.64 -6.54
N PRO A 317 4.46 -2.87 -7.11
CA PRO A 317 5.28 -3.44 -8.19
C PRO A 317 5.10 -2.70 -9.53
N PHE A 318 6.23 -2.45 -10.20
CA PHE A 318 6.21 -1.73 -11.48
C PHE A 318 6.00 -2.69 -12.66
N ASP A 319 4.89 -2.55 -13.34
CA ASP A 319 4.48 -3.35 -14.50
C ASP A 319 4.50 -2.56 -15.82
N GLY A 320 5.21 -1.43 -15.85
CA GLY A 320 5.34 -0.60 -17.04
C GLY A 320 6.17 -1.26 -18.15
N PRO A 321 6.08 -0.75 -19.38
CA PRO A 321 6.81 -1.31 -20.51
C PRO A 321 8.32 -1.15 -20.32
N PRO A 322 9.15 -2.14 -20.75
CA PRO A 322 10.58 -2.13 -20.49
C PRO A 322 11.37 -1.14 -21.35
N ARG A 323 10.81 -0.68 -22.49
CA ARG A 323 11.47 0.31 -23.35
C ARG A 323 11.05 1.71 -22.95
N GLN A 324 12.02 2.60 -22.73
CA GLN A 324 11.79 3.99 -22.31
C GLN A 324 10.77 4.72 -23.19
N ARG A 325 10.86 4.59 -24.52
CA ARG A 325 9.92 5.22 -25.46
C ARG A 325 8.47 4.80 -25.21
N ASP A 326 8.25 3.53 -24.89
CA ASP A 326 6.90 3.01 -24.67
C ASP A 326 6.37 3.48 -23.31
N LEU A 327 7.24 3.63 -22.32
CA LEU A 327 6.91 4.22 -21.03
C LEU A 327 6.53 5.70 -21.16
N GLU A 328 7.30 6.47 -21.93
CA GLU A 328 6.99 7.87 -22.23
C GLU A 328 5.61 8.01 -22.88
N GLN A 329 5.30 7.15 -23.85
CA GLN A 329 3.98 7.12 -24.51
C GLN A 329 2.87 6.74 -23.51
N LEU A 330 3.11 5.78 -22.62
CA LEU A 330 2.15 5.39 -21.59
C LEU A 330 1.86 6.58 -20.65
N LEU A 331 2.88 7.28 -20.20
CA LEU A 331 2.77 8.45 -19.32
C LEU A 331 2.02 9.60 -20.02
N GLU A 332 2.32 9.85 -21.30
CA GLU A 332 1.60 10.83 -22.12
C GLU A 332 0.11 10.50 -22.24
N GLN A 333 -0.24 9.23 -22.42
CA GLN A 333 -1.63 8.78 -22.52
C GLN A 333 -2.38 8.87 -21.20
N ILE A 334 -1.71 8.66 -20.07
CA ILE A 334 -2.29 8.92 -18.73
C ILE A 334 -2.57 10.41 -18.57
N GLY A 335 -1.66 11.27 -19.07
CA GLY A 335 -1.86 12.71 -19.14
C GLY A 335 -1.92 13.41 -17.78
N SER A 336 -1.17 12.91 -16.80
CA SER A 336 -1.05 13.51 -15.46
C SER A 336 0.27 13.13 -14.80
N ASP A 337 0.97 14.12 -14.26
CA ASP A 337 2.18 13.97 -13.46
C ASP A 337 1.88 13.85 -11.95
N ARG A 338 0.59 13.92 -11.56
CA ARG A 338 0.13 13.92 -10.16
C ARG A 338 -0.32 12.54 -9.67
N MET A 339 -0.41 11.54 -10.57
CA MET A 339 -1.01 10.25 -10.22
C MET A 339 -0.05 9.28 -9.56
N PHE A 340 1.27 9.48 -9.66
CA PHE A 340 2.25 8.51 -9.19
C PHE A 340 2.81 8.87 -7.83
N LEU A 341 2.95 7.86 -6.97
CA LEU A 341 3.53 7.94 -5.63
C LEU A 341 4.69 6.96 -5.54
N PHE A 342 5.83 7.43 -5.05
CA PHE A 342 6.95 6.54 -4.78
C PHE A 342 6.60 5.52 -3.69
N SER A 343 6.99 4.27 -3.91
CA SER A 343 6.93 3.18 -2.93
C SER A 343 8.10 2.22 -3.12
N SER A 344 8.60 1.63 -2.04
CA SER A 344 9.55 0.53 -2.09
C SER A 344 8.88 -0.82 -2.02
N ASP A 345 7.69 -0.89 -1.47
CA ASP A 345 6.97 -2.12 -1.15
C ASP A 345 7.79 -3.05 -0.24
N TYR A 346 8.60 -2.46 0.66
CA TYR A 346 9.42 -3.23 1.60
C TYR A 346 8.56 -4.09 2.53
N PRO A 347 8.84 -5.39 2.75
CA PRO A 347 10.02 -6.16 2.32
C PRO A 347 9.77 -7.04 1.08
N HIS A 348 8.73 -6.78 0.31
CA HIS A 348 8.39 -7.57 -0.86
C HIS A 348 9.46 -7.45 -1.97
N TRP A 349 9.56 -8.47 -2.81
CA TRP A 349 10.51 -8.44 -3.93
C TRP A 349 9.77 -8.01 -5.21
N GLN A 350 9.69 -6.73 -5.45
CA GLN A 350 8.93 -6.20 -6.57
C GLN A 350 9.83 -5.45 -7.57
N PHE A 351 11.10 -5.27 -7.24
CA PHE A 351 12.07 -4.63 -8.11
C PHE A 351 13.44 -5.32 -8.02
N ASP A 352 14.21 -5.22 -9.11
CA ASP A 352 15.57 -5.72 -9.19
C ASP A 352 16.59 -4.61 -8.86
N GLY A 353 17.76 -4.99 -8.34
CA GLY A 353 18.82 -4.05 -8.00
C GLY A 353 18.59 -3.28 -6.70
N ASP A 354 19.21 -2.10 -6.60
CA ASP A 354 19.27 -1.33 -5.35
C ASP A 354 18.39 -0.06 -5.37
N CYS A 355 17.64 0.19 -6.44
CA CYS A 355 16.81 1.38 -6.59
C CYS A 355 15.35 1.00 -6.85
N PRO A 356 14.42 1.32 -5.94
CA PRO A 356 13.01 1.03 -6.13
C PRO A 356 12.31 1.99 -7.10
N ILE A 357 12.98 3.05 -7.55
CA ILE A 357 12.45 3.96 -8.57
C ILE A 357 12.59 3.29 -9.92
N PRO A 358 11.48 3.06 -10.65
CA PRO A 358 11.55 2.42 -11.96
C PRO A 358 12.38 3.24 -12.96
N ALA A 359 13.21 2.55 -13.72
CA ALA A 359 14.02 3.20 -14.75
C ALA A 359 13.14 3.83 -15.85
N GLY A 360 13.60 4.94 -16.43
CA GLY A 360 12.93 5.60 -17.56
C GLY A 360 11.86 6.63 -17.20
N PHE A 361 11.56 6.84 -15.91
CA PHE A 361 10.73 7.99 -15.51
C PHE A 361 11.49 9.29 -15.73
N PRO A 362 10.83 10.34 -16.29
CA PRO A 362 11.44 11.68 -16.37
C PRO A 362 11.81 12.21 -14.97
N ALA A 363 12.97 12.88 -14.86
CA ALA A 363 13.46 13.39 -13.58
C ALA A 363 12.44 14.32 -12.86
N SER A 364 11.70 15.13 -13.62
CA SER A 364 10.64 15.97 -13.09
C SER A 364 9.50 15.16 -12.47
N LEU A 365 9.13 14.03 -13.08
CA LEU A 365 8.10 13.13 -12.54
C LEU A 365 8.64 12.41 -11.30
N VAL A 366 9.91 11.97 -11.30
CA VAL A 366 10.55 11.36 -10.13
C VAL A 366 10.54 12.34 -8.94
N ALA A 367 10.88 13.60 -9.14
CA ALA A 367 10.82 14.61 -8.09
C ALA A 367 9.40 14.74 -7.50
N ARG A 368 8.40 14.85 -8.39
CA ARG A 368 7.00 14.94 -7.95
C ARG A 368 6.51 13.70 -7.20
N MET A 369 6.77 12.52 -7.73
CA MET A 369 6.29 11.27 -7.12
C MET A 369 6.94 10.97 -5.77
N CYS A 370 8.17 11.46 -5.56
CA CYS A 370 8.87 11.28 -4.28
C CYS A 370 8.48 12.31 -3.21
N VAL A 371 8.01 13.51 -3.60
CA VAL A 371 7.80 14.63 -2.68
C VAL A 371 6.42 15.26 -2.83
N ASP A 372 6.15 15.92 -3.97
CA ASP A 372 4.96 16.77 -4.11
C ASP A 372 3.67 15.97 -4.08
N ASN A 373 3.60 14.89 -4.88
CA ASN A 373 2.41 14.07 -4.96
C ASN A 373 2.05 13.39 -3.64
N PRO A 374 3.00 12.82 -2.86
CA PRO A 374 2.72 12.34 -1.50
C PRO A 374 2.19 13.45 -0.57
N LEU A 375 2.82 14.62 -0.54
CA LEU A 375 2.38 15.73 0.31
C LEU A 375 0.99 16.25 -0.06
N GLU A 376 0.66 16.29 -1.36
CA GLU A 376 -0.67 16.64 -1.84
C GLU A 376 -1.72 15.54 -1.51
N THR A 377 -1.31 14.27 -1.51
CA THR A 377 -2.19 13.13 -1.29
C THR A 377 -2.46 12.87 0.19
N PHE A 378 -1.45 13.02 1.03
CA PHE A 378 -1.48 12.78 2.47
C PHE A 378 -1.26 14.08 3.25
N PRO A 379 -2.29 14.95 3.37
CA PRO A 379 -2.13 16.30 3.96
C PRO A 379 -1.58 16.28 5.39
N ARG A 380 -1.76 15.18 6.11
CA ARG A 380 -1.26 14.99 7.48
C ARG A 380 0.26 14.83 7.56
N LEU A 381 0.95 14.53 6.45
CA LEU A 381 2.43 14.52 6.41
C LEU A 381 3.04 15.90 6.66
N GLN A 382 2.28 16.97 6.39
CA GLN A 382 2.71 18.36 6.57
C GLN A 382 2.40 18.89 7.98
N ALA A 383 1.60 18.17 8.76
CA ALA A 383 1.33 18.57 10.14
C ALA A 383 2.54 18.23 11.01
N SER A 384 3.01 19.19 11.82
CA SER A 384 3.99 18.90 12.86
C SER A 384 3.42 17.85 13.82
N PRO A 385 4.24 16.88 14.27
CA PRO A 385 3.80 15.85 15.20
C PRO A 385 3.34 16.41 16.54
#